data_758756746bc604687283e30aaed0cdd7
#
_entry.id   758756746bc604687283e30aaed0cdd7
#
_cell.length_a   1.000
_cell.length_b   1.000
_cell.length_c   1.000
_cell.angle_alpha   90.00
_cell.angle_beta   90.00
_cell.angle_gamma   90.00
#
_symmetry.space_group_name_H-M   'P 1'
#
loop_
_entity.id
_entity.type
_entity.pdbx_description
1 polymer ?
#
loop_
_entity_poly.entity_id
_entity_poly.type
_entity_poly.pdbx_seq_one_letter_code
_entity_poly.pdbx_strand_id
1 'polypeptide(L)'
;LLATSSTEDRAEGILQQNGIRGYFDHLVYGVNVKRGKPFPDIFLKACEDANEPGKNCLVLEDSEAGIQAAYSAGIDYHFRFT
;
A
#
# COMPACT_ATOMS: atom_id res chain seq x y z
N LEU A 1 6.51 -2.32 6.52
CA LEU A 1 5.12 -2.56 6.12
C LEU A 1 4.86 -2.16 4.68
N LEU A 2 4.23 -3.02 3.96
CA LEU A 2 3.71 -2.73 2.62
C LEU A 2 2.19 -2.68 2.67
N ALA A 3 1.60 -1.63 2.08
CA ALA A 3 0.15 -1.50 1.96
C ALA A 3 -0.23 -1.40 0.48
N THR A 4 -1.30 -2.08 0.09
CA THR A 4 -1.77 -2.05 -1.29
C THR A 4 -3.28 -2.26 -1.35
N SER A 5 -3.92 -1.67 -2.36
CA SER A 5 -5.31 -1.94 -2.65
C SER A 5 -5.50 -3.15 -3.59
N SER A 6 -4.42 -3.70 -4.10
CA SER A 6 -4.45 -4.89 -4.95
C SER A 6 -4.83 -6.14 -4.16
N THR A 7 -5.19 -7.20 -4.87
CA THR A 7 -5.39 -8.51 -4.25
C THR A 7 -4.06 -9.10 -3.80
N GLU A 8 -4.12 -10.04 -2.85
CA GLU A 8 -2.93 -10.70 -2.36
C GLU A 8 -2.15 -11.37 -3.48
N ASP A 9 -2.82 -12.14 -4.32
CA ASP A 9 -2.17 -12.88 -5.41
C ASP A 9 -1.40 -11.94 -6.35
N ARG A 10 -2.04 -10.83 -6.72
CA ARG A 10 -1.41 -9.88 -7.63
C ARG A 10 -0.22 -9.20 -6.98
N ALA A 11 -0.38 -8.74 -5.74
CA ALA A 11 0.70 -8.07 -5.02
C ALA A 11 1.88 -9.00 -4.80
N GLU A 12 1.63 -10.23 -4.37
CA GLU A 12 2.69 -11.22 -4.15
C GLU A 12 3.45 -11.49 -5.45
N GLY A 13 2.74 -11.64 -6.58
CA GLY A 13 3.37 -11.86 -7.87
C GLY A 13 4.30 -10.73 -8.27
N ILE A 14 3.86 -9.49 -8.07
CA ILE A 14 4.66 -8.31 -8.41
C ILE A 14 5.91 -8.23 -7.54
N LEU A 15 5.75 -8.45 -6.24
CA LEU A 15 6.87 -8.39 -5.30
C LEU A 15 7.91 -9.46 -5.60
N GLN A 16 7.47 -10.67 -5.91
CA GLN A 16 8.36 -11.79 -6.24
C GLN A 16 9.08 -11.56 -7.56
N GLN A 17 8.38 -11.06 -8.58
CA GLN A 17 8.99 -10.75 -9.87
C GLN A 17 10.08 -9.70 -9.77
N ASN A 18 9.94 -8.77 -8.83
CA ASN A 18 10.91 -7.70 -8.62
C ASN A 18 11.95 -8.04 -7.56
N GLY A 19 11.87 -9.21 -6.95
CA GLY A 19 12.85 -9.67 -5.97
C GLY A 19 12.83 -8.90 -4.65
N ILE A 20 11.72 -8.26 -4.30
CA ILE A 20 11.65 -7.41 -3.12
C ILE A 20 10.73 -7.95 -2.03
N ARG A 21 10.09 -9.11 -2.26
CA ARG A 21 9.13 -9.67 -1.30
C ARG A 21 9.72 -9.86 0.10
N GLY A 22 10.96 -10.29 0.17
CA GLY A 22 11.63 -10.57 1.44
C GLY A 22 11.95 -9.35 2.29
N TYR A 23 11.83 -8.16 1.74
CA TYR A 23 12.10 -6.93 2.49
C TYR A 23 10.97 -6.51 3.42
N PHE A 24 9.80 -7.14 3.32
CA PHE A 24 8.62 -6.71 4.07
C PHE A 24 8.19 -7.76 5.08
N ASP A 25 8.15 -7.37 6.34
CA ASP A 25 7.70 -8.23 7.44
C ASP A 25 6.19 -8.32 7.50
N HIS A 26 5.49 -7.26 7.04
CA HIS A 26 4.05 -7.16 7.18
C HIS A 26 3.43 -6.58 5.90
N LEU A 27 2.36 -7.21 5.44
CA LEU A 27 1.66 -6.83 4.22
C LEU A 27 0.19 -6.65 4.52
N VAL A 28 -0.40 -5.57 3.98
CA VAL A 28 -1.82 -5.29 4.11
C VAL A 28 -2.43 -5.16 2.73
N TYR A 29 -3.43 -6.00 2.45
CA TYR A 29 -4.12 -6.04 1.18
C TYR A 29 -5.52 -5.45 1.31
N GLY A 30 -6.07 -4.99 0.19
CA GLY A 30 -7.42 -4.46 0.04
C GLY A 30 -8.29 -4.39 1.28
N VAL A 31 -8.26 -3.27 2.01
CA VAL A 31 -9.08 -3.10 3.21
C VAL A 31 -10.37 -2.38 2.86
N ASN A 32 -11.43 -2.71 3.58
CA ASN A 32 -12.71 -2.02 3.43
C ASN A 32 -12.64 -0.65 4.09
N VAL A 33 -12.93 0.39 3.32
CA VAL A 33 -12.92 1.76 3.81
C VAL A 33 -14.15 2.49 3.32
N LYS A 34 -14.47 3.58 4.03
CA LYS A 34 -15.64 4.38 3.74
C LYS A 34 -15.49 5.16 2.43
N ARG A 35 -14.28 5.61 2.13
CA ARG A 35 -13.99 6.36 0.91
C ARG A 35 -12.83 5.71 0.18
N GLY A 36 -13.01 5.51 -1.12
CA GLY A 36 -11.96 4.95 -1.95
C GLY A 36 -10.94 6.00 -2.40
N LYS A 37 -9.97 5.56 -3.20
CA LYS A 37 -8.97 6.43 -3.81
C LYS A 37 -9.64 7.54 -4.62
N PRO A 38 -9.11 8.76 -4.64
CA PRO A 38 -7.79 9.19 -4.14
C PRO A 38 -7.77 9.60 -2.67
N PHE A 39 -8.82 9.33 -1.91
CA PHE A 39 -8.84 9.62 -0.48
C PHE A 39 -7.87 8.69 0.25
N PRO A 40 -7.24 9.15 1.33
CA PRO A 40 -6.19 8.37 2.01
C PRO A 40 -6.70 7.27 2.92
N ASP A 41 -8.00 7.09 3.03
CA ASP A 41 -8.63 6.21 4.03
C ASP A 41 -8.06 4.79 4.03
N ILE A 42 -7.87 4.20 2.85
CA ILE A 42 -7.38 2.83 2.74
C ILE A 42 -5.98 2.67 3.35
N PHE A 43 -5.10 3.63 3.11
CA PHE A 43 -3.72 3.54 3.61
C PHE A 43 -3.61 3.97 5.06
N LEU A 44 -4.43 4.93 5.50
CA LEU A 44 -4.51 5.29 6.91
C LEU A 44 -4.98 4.10 7.74
N LYS A 45 -5.99 3.39 7.26
CA LYS A 45 -6.49 2.21 7.94
C LYS A 45 -5.47 1.09 7.95
N ALA A 46 -4.75 0.90 6.86
CA ALA A 46 -3.71 -0.12 6.78
C ALA A 46 -2.61 0.14 7.82
N CYS A 47 -2.16 1.38 7.94
CA CYS A 47 -1.15 1.74 8.93
C CYS A 47 -1.68 1.59 10.36
N GLU A 48 -2.94 1.95 10.59
CA GLU A 48 -3.58 1.80 11.89
C GLU A 48 -3.68 0.33 12.28
N ASP A 49 -4.17 -0.51 11.37
CA ASP A 49 -4.33 -1.95 11.63
C ASP A 49 -3.00 -2.64 11.90
N ALA A 50 -1.94 -2.18 11.24
CA ALA A 50 -0.60 -2.72 11.43
C ALA A 50 0.14 -2.07 12.59
N ASN A 51 -0.44 -1.01 13.18
CA ASN A 51 0.19 -0.23 14.25
C ASN A 51 1.56 0.33 13.83
N GLU A 52 1.64 0.84 12.59
CA GLU A 52 2.87 1.41 12.03
C GLU A 52 2.62 2.81 11.54
N PRO A 53 3.55 3.76 11.79
CA PRO A 53 3.41 5.11 11.23
C PRO A 53 3.67 5.10 9.71
N GLY A 54 3.12 6.08 9.01
CA GLY A 54 3.26 6.18 7.57
C GLY A 54 4.71 6.20 7.08
N LYS A 55 5.62 6.75 7.88
CA LYS A 55 7.04 6.80 7.52
C LYS A 55 7.70 5.43 7.43
N ASN A 56 7.08 4.41 8.03
CA ASN A 56 7.56 3.03 7.99
C ASN A 56 6.82 2.18 6.97
N CYS A 57 6.01 2.81 6.12
CA CYS A 57 5.16 2.12 5.16
C CYS A 57 5.64 2.36 3.74
N LEU A 58 5.44 1.37 2.89
CA LEU A 58 5.62 1.47 1.45
C LEU A 58 4.29 1.09 0.80
N VAL A 59 3.86 1.87 -0.17
CA VAL A 59 2.62 1.60 -0.90
C VAL A 59 2.95 1.01 -2.26
N LEU A 60 2.26 -0.06 -2.62
CA LEU A 60 2.33 -0.67 -3.94
C LEU A 60 1.05 -0.33 -4.70
N GLU A 61 1.17 0.46 -5.76
CA GLU A 61 0.03 0.95 -6.52
C GLU A 61 0.29 1.01 -8.02
N ASP A 62 -0.79 0.82 -8.79
CA ASP A 62 -0.72 0.85 -10.25
C ASP A 62 -1.45 2.05 -10.86
N SER A 63 -2.00 2.93 -10.05
CA SER A 63 -2.79 4.06 -10.54
C SER A 63 -2.35 5.37 -9.91
N GLU A 64 -2.63 6.46 -10.61
CA GLU A 64 -2.39 7.80 -10.11
C GLU A 64 -3.24 8.08 -8.87
N ALA A 65 -4.50 7.62 -8.87
CA ALA A 65 -5.38 7.80 -7.72
C ALA A 65 -4.83 7.12 -6.48
N GLY A 66 -4.21 5.94 -6.65
CA GLY A 66 -3.58 5.22 -5.54
C GLY A 66 -2.36 5.95 -4.99
N ILE A 67 -1.53 6.49 -5.87
CA ILE A 67 -0.36 7.29 -5.47
C ILE A 67 -0.82 8.55 -4.74
N GLN A 68 -1.86 9.20 -5.23
CA GLN A 68 -2.43 10.38 -4.58
C GLN A 68 -2.94 10.05 -3.17
N ALA A 69 -3.60 8.90 -3.03
CA ALA A 69 -4.10 8.45 -1.73
C ALA A 69 -2.96 8.19 -0.75
N ALA A 70 -1.87 7.58 -1.22
CA ALA A 70 -0.70 7.32 -0.40
C ALA A 70 -0.06 8.63 0.07
N TYR A 71 0.10 9.58 -0.83
CA TYR A 71 0.64 10.89 -0.52
C TYR A 71 -0.21 11.59 0.54
N SER A 72 -1.54 11.58 0.34
CA SER A 72 -2.48 12.21 1.28
C SER A 72 -2.49 11.52 2.65
N ALA A 73 -2.10 10.25 2.70
CA ALA A 73 -1.99 9.51 3.96
C ALA A 73 -0.66 9.77 4.70
N GLY A 74 0.23 10.57 4.12
CA GLY A 74 1.53 10.86 4.72
C GLY A 74 2.55 9.76 4.48
N ILE A 75 2.35 8.94 3.48
CA ILE A 75 3.28 7.88 3.09
C ILE A 75 4.10 8.37 1.91
N ASP A 76 5.39 8.59 2.14
CA ASP A 76 6.27 9.18 1.13
C ASP A 76 6.83 8.14 0.15
N TYR A 77 6.86 6.88 0.55
CA TYR A 77 7.47 5.83 -0.26
C TYR A 77 6.41 5.02 -0.96
N HIS A 78 6.51 4.92 -2.27
CA HIS A 78 5.60 4.12 -3.06
C HIS A 78 6.31 3.52 -4.26
N PHE A 79 5.84 2.34 -4.66
CA PHE A 79 6.31 1.64 -5.85
C PHE A 79 5.13 1.60 -6.82
N ARG A 80 5.29 2.26 -7.97
CA ARG A 80 4.26 2.26 -8.99
C ARG A 80 4.59 1.19 -10.03
N PHE A 81 3.61 0.37 -10.34
CA PHE A 81 3.74 -0.62 -11.40
C PHE A 81 2.61 -0.45 -12.41
N THR A 82 2.83 -0.85 -13.62
CA THR A 82 1.81 -0.78 -14.69
C THR A 82 1.73 -2.09 -15.42
#